data_8fa4433ccb55cb4d5bf44da3138c955e
#
_entry.id   8fa4433ccb55cb4d5bf44da3138c955e
#
_cell.length_a   1.000
_cell.length_b   1.000
_cell.length_c   1.000
_cell.angle_alpha   90.00
_cell.angle_beta   90.00
_cell.angle_gamma   90.00
#
_symmetry.space_group_name_H-M   'P 1'
#
loop_
_entity.id
_entity.type
_entity.pdbx_description
1 polymer ?
#
loop_
_entity_poly.entity_id
_entity_poly.type
_entity_poly.pdbx_seq_one_letter_code
_entity_poly.pdbx_strand_id
1 'polypeptide(L)'
;MKYFCDLHIHSKYSRGTSKNITIENLSKYAKIKGLHILGTGDFTHPEWFSQLKEKLEEKEEKGVYYLKKQDTQNKLLNYCDTQTTEEETRETGFIFQTEISLMYSDAVKSRKIHIVILSPNIPVTEEINKYFSSKGRMDY
;
A
#
# COMPACT_ATOMS: atom_id res chain seq x y z
N MET A 1 12.64 -12.47 15.91
CA MET A 1 12.84 -11.97 14.55
C MET A 1 12.42 -10.50 14.53
N LYS A 2 13.15 -9.61 13.84
CA LYS A 2 12.77 -8.19 13.73
C LYS A 2 12.19 -7.94 12.34
N TYR A 3 11.09 -7.20 12.26
CA TYR A 3 10.48 -6.75 11.01
C TYR A 3 10.66 -5.25 10.86
N PHE A 4 11.06 -4.81 9.67
CA PHE A 4 11.08 -3.41 9.30
C PHE A 4 9.86 -3.14 8.43
N CYS A 5 9.05 -2.16 8.84
CA CYS A 5 7.78 -1.86 8.20
C CYS A 5 7.70 -0.36 7.88
N ASP A 6 7.13 -0.03 6.73
CA ASP A 6 6.66 1.32 6.43
C ASP A 6 5.16 1.26 6.14
N LEU A 7 4.36 1.71 7.10
CA LEU A 7 2.89 1.61 7.07
C LEU A 7 2.21 2.95 6.77
N HIS A 8 2.97 3.94 6.27
CA HIS A 8 2.42 5.22 5.88
C HIS A 8 3.03 5.70 4.56
N ILE A 9 2.44 5.26 3.47
CA ILE A 9 2.82 5.68 2.12
C ILE A 9 1.60 6.13 1.32
N HIS A 10 1.86 6.73 0.17
CA HIS A 10 0.85 7.15 -0.78
C HIS A 10 1.00 6.48 -2.14
N SER A 11 -0.08 6.38 -2.88
CA SER A 11 -0.10 5.88 -4.26
C SER A 11 0.20 6.99 -5.28
N LYS A 12 0.28 6.59 -6.54
CA LYS A 12 0.41 7.54 -7.67
C LYS A 12 -0.80 8.47 -7.87
N TYR A 13 -1.88 8.20 -7.19
CA TYR A 13 -3.12 8.99 -7.28
C TYR A 13 -3.17 10.14 -6.27
N SER A 14 -2.34 10.10 -5.24
CA SER A 14 -2.18 11.21 -4.29
C SER A 14 -1.47 12.41 -4.91
N ARG A 15 -1.77 13.59 -4.37
CA ARG A 15 -1.13 14.84 -4.81
C ARG A 15 0.36 14.83 -4.43
N GLY A 16 1.20 15.30 -5.36
CA GLY A 16 2.64 15.44 -5.13
C GLY A 16 3.44 14.15 -5.17
N THR A 17 2.82 13.02 -5.54
CA THR A 17 3.49 11.73 -5.68
C THR A 17 3.94 11.47 -7.12
N SER A 18 4.89 10.56 -7.28
CA SER A 18 5.36 10.14 -8.59
C SER A 18 4.30 9.30 -9.32
N LYS A 19 4.07 9.57 -10.60
CA LYS A 19 3.21 8.75 -11.46
C LYS A 19 3.78 7.35 -11.73
N ASN A 20 5.06 7.14 -11.44
CA ASN A 20 5.74 5.84 -11.59
C ASN A 20 5.54 4.91 -10.38
N ILE A 21 4.75 5.29 -9.39
CA ILE A 21 4.39 4.40 -8.28
C ILE A 21 3.45 3.33 -8.80
N THR A 22 3.97 2.12 -8.94
CA THR A 22 3.23 0.89 -9.22
C THR A 22 3.47 -0.11 -8.09
N ILE A 23 2.63 -1.12 -7.97
CA ILE A 23 2.74 -2.13 -6.91
C ILE A 23 4.06 -2.90 -7.05
N GLU A 24 4.49 -3.17 -8.29
CA GLU A 24 5.76 -3.82 -8.61
C GLU A 24 6.95 -2.95 -8.18
N ASN A 25 6.90 -1.65 -8.48
CA ASN A 25 7.95 -0.72 -8.07
C ASN A 25 8.00 -0.58 -6.54
N LEU A 26 6.85 -0.54 -5.88
CA LEU A 26 6.78 -0.52 -4.42
C LEU A 26 7.45 -1.78 -3.83
N SER A 27 7.11 -2.97 -4.34
CA SER A 27 7.75 -4.22 -3.92
C SER A 27 9.27 -4.20 -4.13
N LYS A 28 9.71 -3.75 -5.32
CA LYS A 28 11.14 -3.63 -5.64
C LYS A 28 11.88 -2.71 -4.68
N TYR A 29 11.37 -1.49 -4.50
CA TYR A 29 12.04 -0.52 -3.63
C TYR A 29 11.96 -0.87 -2.15
N ALA A 30 10.91 -1.56 -1.71
CA ALA A 30 10.82 -2.10 -0.37
C ALA A 30 11.96 -3.11 -0.10
N LYS A 31 12.21 -4.02 -1.05
CA LYS A 31 13.36 -4.95 -0.97
C LYS A 31 14.68 -4.22 -0.88
N ILE A 32 14.94 -3.26 -1.76
CA ILE A 32 16.18 -2.46 -1.76
C ILE A 32 16.39 -1.73 -0.43
N LYS A 33 15.29 -1.29 0.22
CA LYS A 33 15.34 -0.63 1.53
C LYS A 33 15.37 -1.59 2.72
N GLY A 34 15.33 -2.90 2.50
CA GLY A 34 15.26 -3.90 3.57
C GLY A 34 13.93 -3.91 4.32
N LEU A 35 12.84 -3.43 3.69
CA LEU A 35 11.51 -3.45 4.29
C LEU A 35 10.88 -4.84 4.11
N HIS A 36 10.30 -5.35 5.17
CA HIS A 36 9.61 -6.63 5.19
C HIS A 36 8.12 -6.47 4.89
N ILE A 37 7.53 -5.38 5.41
CA ILE A 37 6.11 -5.07 5.26
C ILE A 37 5.96 -3.61 4.83
N LEU A 38 5.08 -3.39 3.85
CA LEU A 38 4.79 -2.08 3.30
C LEU A 38 3.28 -1.84 3.31
N GLY A 39 2.84 -0.64 3.66
CA GLY A 39 1.48 -0.20 3.43
C GLY A 39 1.20 -0.10 1.92
N THR A 40 -0.06 -0.32 1.52
CA THR A 40 -0.43 -0.20 0.09
C THR A 40 -0.55 1.25 -0.37
N GLY A 41 -0.77 2.18 0.56
CA GLY A 41 -1.22 3.54 0.25
C GLY A 41 -2.65 3.55 -0.29
N ASP A 42 -3.36 4.59 0.02
CA ASP A 42 -4.59 5.08 -0.63
C ASP A 42 -5.59 4.02 -1.11
N PHE A 43 -5.86 2.96 -0.33
CA PHE A 43 -6.81 1.93 -0.73
C PHE A 43 -8.23 2.48 -0.93
N THR A 44 -8.50 3.70 -0.51
CA THR A 44 -9.76 4.39 -0.74
C THR A 44 -9.94 4.85 -2.18
N HIS A 45 -8.85 5.00 -2.96
CA HIS A 45 -8.93 5.36 -4.37
C HIS A 45 -9.40 4.15 -5.21
N PRO A 46 -10.52 4.26 -5.96
CA PRO A 46 -11.15 3.09 -6.58
C PRO A 46 -10.27 2.38 -7.61
N GLU A 47 -9.55 3.11 -8.45
CA GLU A 47 -8.65 2.51 -9.45
C GLU A 47 -7.43 1.86 -8.80
N TRP A 48 -6.89 2.48 -7.74
CA TRP A 48 -5.77 1.90 -7.01
C TRP A 48 -6.18 0.61 -6.30
N PHE A 49 -7.32 0.64 -5.61
CA PHE A 49 -7.87 -0.53 -4.94
C PHE A 49 -8.18 -1.68 -5.90
N SER A 50 -8.68 -1.37 -7.10
CA SER A 50 -8.86 -2.37 -8.15
C SER A 50 -7.53 -3.04 -8.54
N GLN A 51 -6.47 -2.25 -8.75
CA GLN A 51 -5.14 -2.78 -9.06
C GLN A 51 -4.57 -3.61 -7.90
N LEU A 52 -4.78 -3.19 -6.64
CA LEU A 52 -4.35 -3.96 -5.48
C LEU A 52 -5.01 -5.34 -5.44
N LYS A 53 -6.32 -5.43 -5.66
CA LYS A 53 -7.06 -6.71 -5.71
C LYS A 53 -6.62 -7.62 -6.87
N GLU A 54 -6.31 -7.03 -8.00
CA GLU A 54 -5.85 -7.77 -9.18
C GLU A 54 -4.47 -8.37 -8.97
N LYS A 55 -3.53 -7.60 -8.41
CA LYS A 55 -2.09 -7.92 -8.39
C LYS A 55 -1.60 -8.57 -7.10
N LEU A 56 -2.32 -8.40 -6.02
CA LEU A 56 -1.97 -8.96 -4.72
C LEU A 56 -2.78 -10.20 -4.39
N GLU A 57 -2.17 -11.12 -3.67
CA GLU A 57 -2.79 -12.33 -3.13
C GLU A 57 -2.41 -12.53 -1.66
N GLU A 58 -3.35 -13.02 -0.87
CA GLU A 58 -3.09 -13.47 0.50
C GLU A 58 -2.47 -14.87 0.45
N LYS A 59 -1.45 -15.10 1.24
CA LYS A 59 -0.81 -16.41 1.42
C LYS A 59 -1.17 -17.00 2.78
N GLU A 60 -0.22 -17.68 3.42
CA GLU A 60 -0.44 -18.32 4.72
C GLU A 60 -0.70 -17.33 5.86
N GLU A 61 -0.03 -16.18 5.82
CA GLU A 61 -0.14 -15.12 6.82
C GLU A 61 -1.37 -14.24 6.53
N LYS A 62 -2.43 -14.43 7.32
CA LYS A 62 -3.67 -13.66 7.17
C LYS A 62 -3.44 -12.16 7.37
N GLY A 63 -4.04 -11.36 6.48
CA GLY A 63 -3.91 -9.91 6.50
C GLY A 63 -2.64 -9.37 5.87
N VAL A 64 -1.73 -10.23 5.41
CA VAL A 64 -0.55 -9.86 4.65
C VAL A 64 -0.67 -10.36 3.22
N TYR A 65 -0.49 -9.47 2.27
CA TYR A 65 -0.67 -9.72 0.85
C TYR A 65 0.67 -9.67 0.13
N TYR A 66 0.82 -10.46 -0.91
CA TYR A 66 2.05 -10.56 -1.68
C TYR A 66 1.77 -10.36 -3.16
N LEU A 67 2.74 -9.85 -3.90
CA LEU A 67 2.63 -9.68 -5.33
C LEU A 67 2.52 -11.06 -6.01
N LYS A 68 1.53 -11.24 -6.88
CA LYS A 68 1.34 -12.48 -7.65
C LYS A 68 2.54 -12.76 -8.55
N LYS A 69 2.96 -14.02 -8.65
CA LYS A 69 4.18 -14.42 -9.39
C LYS A 69 4.18 -14.07 -10.88
N GLN A 70 3.03 -13.96 -11.51
CA GLN A 70 2.91 -13.59 -12.93
C GLN A 70 3.40 -12.17 -13.22
N ASP A 71 3.32 -11.27 -12.23
CA ASP A 71 3.76 -9.89 -12.35
C ASP A 71 5.26 -9.71 -12.00
N THR A 72 5.92 -10.75 -11.50
CA THR A 72 7.36 -10.70 -11.13
C THR A 72 8.29 -11.03 -12.29
N GLN A 73 7.81 -11.61 -13.39
CA GLN A 73 8.66 -12.05 -14.53
C GLN A 73 9.11 -10.92 -15.47
N ASN A 74 8.68 -9.69 -15.28
CA ASN A 74 9.07 -8.59 -16.14
C ASN A 74 10.34 -7.86 -15.67
N LYS A 75 11.48 -8.31 -16.21
CA LYS A 75 12.67 -7.48 -16.57
C LYS A 75 13.58 -6.87 -15.52
N LEU A 76 13.72 -7.39 -14.30
CA LEU A 76 14.65 -6.77 -13.34
C LEU A 76 15.67 -7.71 -12.67
N LEU A 77 15.87 -8.91 -13.23
CA LEU A 77 16.91 -9.84 -12.75
C LEU A 77 18.35 -9.49 -13.21
N ASN A 78 18.54 -8.42 -13.97
CA ASN A 78 19.84 -8.16 -14.59
C ASN A 78 20.69 -7.09 -13.89
N TYR A 79 20.41 -6.70 -12.64
CA TYR A 79 21.22 -5.67 -12.01
C TYR A 79 21.96 -6.09 -10.72
N CYS A 80 21.89 -7.33 -10.32
CA CYS A 80 22.74 -7.82 -9.24
C CYS A 80 23.17 -9.27 -9.50
N ASP A 81 24.28 -9.40 -10.20
CA ASP A 81 25.01 -10.65 -10.36
C ASP A 81 25.99 -10.79 -9.19
N THR A 82 25.44 -10.97 -7.98
CA THR A 82 26.25 -11.33 -6.81
C THR A 82 25.40 -12.17 -5.86
N GLN A 83 25.88 -13.32 -5.52
CA GLN A 83 25.43 -14.33 -4.55
C GLN A 83 24.21 -13.92 -3.70
N THR A 84 23.02 -14.37 -4.14
CA THR A 84 21.75 -14.12 -3.45
C THR A 84 21.81 -14.74 -2.05
N THR A 85 21.77 -13.90 -1.03
CA THR A 85 21.57 -14.32 0.36
C THR A 85 20.09 -14.66 0.58
N GLU A 86 19.78 -15.45 1.61
CA GLU A 86 18.38 -15.79 1.96
C GLU A 86 17.50 -14.53 2.17
N GLU A 87 18.08 -13.40 2.56
CA GLU A 87 17.40 -12.12 2.69
C GLU A 87 16.96 -11.53 1.34
N GLU A 88 17.71 -11.77 0.25
CA GLU A 88 17.37 -11.26 -1.09
C GLU A 88 16.24 -12.03 -1.76
N THR A 89 15.96 -13.25 -1.33
CA THR A 89 14.82 -14.06 -1.83
C THR A 89 13.50 -13.71 -1.15
N ARG A 90 13.53 -12.93 -0.07
CA ARG A 90 12.35 -12.62 0.72
C ARG A 90 11.39 -11.70 -0.03
N GLU A 91 10.13 -12.11 -0.11
CA GLU A 91 9.06 -11.29 -0.67
C GLU A 91 8.65 -10.18 0.32
N THR A 92 8.32 -8.99 -0.21
CA THR A 92 7.74 -7.92 0.61
C THR A 92 6.25 -8.18 0.80
N GLY A 93 5.80 -8.20 2.05
CA GLY A 93 4.39 -8.26 2.40
C GLY A 93 3.73 -6.88 2.32
N PHE A 94 2.47 -6.84 1.91
CA PHE A 94 1.65 -5.62 1.87
C PHE A 94 0.50 -5.71 2.87
N ILE A 95 0.21 -4.58 3.52
CA ILE A 95 -0.99 -4.41 4.35
C ILE A 95 -1.82 -3.28 3.75
N PHE A 96 -3.13 -3.48 3.62
CA PHE A 96 -4.03 -2.43 3.14
C PHE A 96 -3.98 -1.22 4.07
N GLN A 97 -3.55 -0.08 3.53
CA GLN A 97 -3.33 1.15 4.26
C GLN A 97 -3.86 2.34 3.46
N THR A 98 -4.45 3.31 4.15
CA THR A 98 -4.81 4.62 3.61
C THR A 98 -4.63 5.69 4.66
N GLU A 99 -4.40 6.94 4.24
CA GLU A 99 -4.51 8.11 5.10
C GLU A 99 -5.81 8.85 4.80
N ILE A 100 -6.50 9.30 5.85
CA ILE A 100 -7.68 10.14 5.74
C ILE A 100 -7.40 11.48 6.41
N SER A 101 -7.73 12.54 5.71
CA SER A 101 -7.67 13.90 6.23
C SER A 101 -9.06 14.37 6.66
N LEU A 102 -9.23 14.56 7.95
CA LEU A 102 -10.44 15.11 8.54
C LEU A 102 -10.25 16.60 8.78
N MET A 103 -11.17 17.38 8.24
CA MET A 103 -11.21 18.84 8.46
C MET A 103 -12.47 19.21 9.25
N TYR A 104 -12.30 19.95 10.31
CA TYR A 104 -13.40 20.53 11.06
C TYR A 104 -13.08 21.96 11.49
N SER A 105 -14.10 22.76 11.64
CA SER A 105 -13.95 24.13 12.10
C SER A 105 -14.68 24.31 13.42
N ASP A 106 -13.98 24.82 14.40
CA ASP A 106 -14.61 25.40 15.61
C ASP A 106 -14.89 26.89 15.38
N ALA A 107 -15.50 27.55 16.35
CA ALA A 107 -15.88 28.97 16.23
C ALA A 107 -14.67 29.91 16.02
N VAL A 108 -13.46 29.45 16.18
CA VAL A 108 -12.23 30.26 16.19
C VAL A 108 -11.32 29.94 15.00
N LYS A 109 -11.16 28.66 14.64
CA LYS A 109 -10.27 28.25 13.53
C LYS A 109 -10.60 26.88 12.95
N SER A 110 -10.16 26.67 11.72
CA SER A 110 -10.18 25.38 11.06
C SER A 110 -9.03 24.50 11.56
N ARG A 111 -9.31 23.23 11.78
CA ARG A 111 -8.34 22.20 12.19
C ARG A 111 -8.33 21.08 11.20
N LYS A 112 -7.17 20.45 11.04
CA LYS A 112 -6.96 19.31 10.15
C LYS A 112 -6.26 18.19 10.94
N ILE A 113 -6.81 16.98 10.84
CA ILE A 113 -6.24 15.78 11.46
C ILE A 113 -6.04 14.76 10.35
N HIS A 114 -4.87 14.14 10.33
CA HIS A 114 -4.53 13.02 9.46
C HIS A 114 -4.56 11.72 10.26
N ILE A 115 -5.28 10.73 9.76
CA ILE A 115 -5.43 9.42 10.41
C ILE A 115 -5.02 8.35 9.41
N VAL A 116 -4.07 7.50 9.81
CA VAL A 116 -3.71 6.30 9.05
C VAL A 116 -4.63 5.16 9.48
N ILE A 117 -5.25 4.52 8.49
CA ILE A 117 -6.14 3.38 8.68
C ILE A 117 -5.47 2.16 8.05
N LEU A 118 -5.38 1.08 8.82
CA LEU A 118 -4.95 -0.23 8.38
C LEU A 118 -6.18 -1.14 8.31
N SER A 119 -6.32 -1.88 7.22
CA SER A 119 -7.42 -2.83 7.03
C SER A 119 -6.89 -4.27 7.00
N PRO A 120 -7.56 -5.20 7.69
CA PRO A 120 -7.06 -6.56 7.85
C PRO A 120 -7.23 -7.42 6.59
N ASN A 121 -8.19 -7.10 5.72
CA ASN A 121 -8.47 -7.90 4.52
C ASN A 121 -9.33 -7.15 3.50
N ILE A 122 -9.45 -7.71 2.30
CA ILE A 122 -10.21 -7.12 1.19
C ILE A 122 -11.68 -6.87 1.55
N PRO A 123 -12.44 -7.83 2.12
CA PRO A 123 -13.85 -7.58 2.47
C PRO A 123 -14.05 -6.39 3.42
N VAL A 124 -13.23 -6.29 4.47
CA VAL A 124 -13.30 -5.15 5.40
C VAL A 124 -12.91 -3.85 4.69
N THR A 125 -11.91 -3.88 3.81
CA THR A 125 -11.51 -2.72 3.01
C THR A 125 -12.65 -2.23 2.11
N GLU A 126 -13.40 -3.15 1.50
CA GLU A 126 -14.59 -2.82 0.69
C GLU A 126 -15.70 -2.16 1.52
N GLU A 127 -15.95 -2.66 2.74
CA GLU A 127 -16.91 -2.05 3.66
C GLU A 127 -16.47 -0.64 4.08
N ILE A 128 -15.19 -0.44 4.40
CA ILE A 128 -14.63 0.88 4.72
C ILE A 128 -14.83 1.83 3.54
N ASN A 129 -14.48 1.43 2.32
CA ASN A 129 -14.64 2.24 1.12
C ASN A 129 -16.11 2.60 0.86
N LYS A 130 -17.01 1.66 1.02
CA LYS A 130 -18.46 1.88 0.91
C LYS A 130 -18.95 2.88 1.97
N TYR A 131 -18.49 2.75 3.21
CA TYR A 131 -18.85 3.66 4.28
C TYR A 131 -18.40 5.09 3.96
N PHE A 132 -17.15 5.30 3.58
CA PHE A 132 -16.65 6.63 3.26
C PHE A 132 -17.36 7.25 2.05
N SER A 133 -17.58 6.48 1.00
CA SER A 133 -18.33 6.95 -0.18
C SER A 133 -19.76 7.40 0.16
N SER A 134 -20.36 6.83 1.22
CA SER A 134 -21.69 7.22 1.70
C SER A 134 -21.70 8.53 2.52
N LYS A 135 -20.54 8.99 3.02
CA LYS A 135 -20.44 10.16 3.90
C LYS A 135 -20.10 11.46 3.19
N GLY A 136 -19.69 11.40 1.95
CA GLY A 136 -19.39 12.59 1.17
C GLY A 136 -18.47 12.32 0.00
N ARG A 137 -18.05 13.41 -0.65
CA ARG A 137 -17.09 13.35 -1.74
C ARG A 137 -15.70 13.04 -1.18
N MET A 138 -15.07 12.01 -1.71
CA MET A 138 -13.67 11.72 -1.49
C MET A 138 -12.84 12.52 -2.49
N ASP A 139 -12.07 13.48 -2.02
CA ASP A 139 -11.09 14.19 -2.84
C ASP A 139 -9.75 13.42 -2.74
N TYR A 140 -9.25 12.99 -3.88
CA TYR A 140 -7.99 12.27 -4.04
C TYR A 140 -6.84 13.17 -4.46
#